data_719a49ad08ab77b8fbcfd496e2d34adb
#
_entry.id   719a49ad08ab77b8fbcfd496e2d34adb
#
_cell.length_a   1.000
_cell.length_b   1.000
_cell.length_c   1.000
_cell.angle_alpha   90.00
_cell.angle_beta   90.00
_cell.angle_gamma   90.00
#
_symmetry.space_group_name_H-M   'P 1'
#
loop_
_entity.id
_entity.type
_entity.pdbx_description
1 polymer ?
#
loop_
_entity_poly.entity_id
_entity_poly.type
_entity_poly.pdbx_seq_one_letter_code
_entity_poly.pdbx_strand_id
1 'polypeptide(L)'
;SEPPHVISVMAGDVDHSGPAEATGITITQNLSFLESADFRSLTFNALKDEPGVNPTIEMSVGDKIVFDVVNDGMSFHAFGVTKDTEGFAGIIPGSEIAAPTNPLKPGESGTSEFIAGEEGTYYYICTVPGHRDQGMVGEIVVSGSSGPAVAAAPTGVSHEFELDFIESADFRTLAFNALPGEEGSNPEVRVNSGDEVTVTTINAGKSFHAFGVVSNPDDFNSVIFDSAIAAATNPLKPGESGSVTFLAGAPGTYY
;
A
#
# COMPACT_ATOMS: atom_id res chain seq x y z
N SER A 1 -19.09 10.05 -0.80
CA SER A 1 -17.75 10.07 -0.20
C SER A 1 -16.84 10.82 -1.14
N GLU A 2 -16.26 11.87 -0.66
CA GLU A 2 -15.28 12.68 -1.37
C GLU A 2 -13.96 11.93 -1.46
N PRO A 3 -13.19 12.09 -2.55
CA PRO A 3 -11.86 11.48 -2.63
C PRO A 3 -10.94 12.08 -1.55
N PRO A 4 -10.02 11.30 -1.00
CA PRO A 4 -9.05 11.78 -0.03
C PRO A 4 -8.15 12.87 -0.61
N HIS A 5 -7.62 13.72 0.25
CA HIS A 5 -6.69 14.79 -0.13
C HIS A 5 -5.37 14.17 -0.59
N VAL A 6 -4.81 14.65 -1.69
CA VAL A 6 -3.71 14.00 -2.37
C VAL A 6 -2.45 14.87 -2.34
N ILE A 7 -1.36 14.31 -1.84
CA ILE A 7 -0.01 14.85 -2.01
C ILE A 7 0.71 13.95 -3.02
N SER A 8 1.03 14.50 -4.20
CA SER A 8 1.78 13.77 -5.22
C SER A 8 3.26 14.12 -5.12
N VAL A 9 4.08 13.14 -4.78
CA VAL A 9 5.53 13.25 -4.85
C VAL A 9 5.99 12.69 -6.19
N MET A 10 6.60 13.52 -7.00
CA MET A 10 7.08 13.11 -8.33
C MET A 10 8.52 12.58 -8.23
N ALA A 11 8.85 11.60 -9.08
CA ALA A 11 10.23 11.24 -9.31
C ALA A 11 10.94 12.44 -9.93
N GLY A 12 11.96 12.98 -9.25
CA GLY A 12 12.96 13.77 -9.92
C GLY A 12 13.63 12.90 -11.00
N ASP A 13 14.18 13.52 -12.04
CA ASP A 13 14.79 12.85 -13.21
C ASP A 13 16.05 12.04 -12.80
N VAL A 14 15.86 11.01 -11.98
CA VAL A 14 16.90 10.07 -11.51
C VAL A 14 16.63 8.74 -12.16
N ASP A 15 17.62 8.22 -12.87
CA ASP A 15 17.59 6.89 -13.48
C ASP A 15 17.43 5.81 -12.39
N HIS A 16 16.19 5.35 -12.17
CA HIS A 16 15.83 4.30 -11.20
C HIS A 16 16.02 2.89 -11.79
N SER A 17 17.11 2.61 -12.47
CA SER A 17 17.44 1.27 -12.97
C SER A 17 17.99 0.30 -11.90
N GLY A 18 17.97 0.70 -10.62
CA GLY A 18 18.33 -0.14 -9.48
C GLY A 18 17.12 -0.95 -8.95
N PRO A 19 17.37 -2.07 -8.22
CA PRO A 19 16.31 -2.76 -7.50
C PRO A 19 15.68 -1.80 -6.48
N ALA A 20 14.34 -1.85 -6.33
CA ALA A 20 13.63 -1.02 -5.35
C ALA A 20 14.22 -1.23 -3.95
N GLU A 21 14.51 -0.14 -3.24
CA GLU A 21 14.97 -0.23 -1.87
C GLU A 21 13.82 -0.71 -0.97
N ALA A 22 14.14 -1.60 -0.03
CA ALA A 22 13.15 -2.12 0.89
C ALA A 22 12.63 -1.02 1.83
N THR A 23 11.31 -0.87 1.92
CA THR A 23 10.65 0.11 2.79
C THR A 23 10.78 -0.21 4.28
N GLY A 24 11.13 -1.45 4.62
CA GLY A 24 11.12 -1.97 5.98
C GLY A 24 9.73 -2.47 6.44
N ILE A 25 8.68 -2.21 5.68
CA ILE A 25 7.34 -2.74 5.96
C ILE A 25 7.30 -4.22 5.57
N THR A 26 6.79 -5.05 6.48
CA THR A 26 6.58 -6.48 6.23
C THR A 26 5.12 -6.83 6.46
N ILE A 27 4.49 -7.37 5.43
CA ILE A 27 3.11 -7.86 5.44
C ILE A 27 3.18 -9.39 5.55
N THR A 28 2.48 -10.00 6.48
CA THR A 28 2.34 -11.45 6.54
C THR A 28 1.00 -11.87 5.97
N GLN A 29 1.02 -12.71 4.95
CA GLN A 29 -0.17 -13.24 4.30
C GLN A 29 -0.27 -14.75 4.51
N ASN A 30 -1.30 -15.17 5.24
CA ASN A 30 -1.62 -16.58 5.40
C ASN A 30 -2.52 -17.04 4.26
N LEU A 31 -2.15 -18.13 3.60
CA LEU A 31 -2.92 -18.73 2.51
C LEU A 31 -3.08 -20.25 2.75
N SER A 32 -4.26 -20.76 2.42
CA SER A 32 -4.54 -22.19 2.35
C SER A 32 -4.83 -22.61 0.92
N PHE A 33 -4.27 -23.73 0.47
CA PHE A 33 -4.73 -24.37 -0.76
C PHE A 33 -5.98 -25.19 -0.47
N LEU A 34 -7.02 -25.01 -1.29
CA LEU A 34 -8.31 -25.72 -1.17
C LEU A 34 -8.79 -26.22 -2.52
N GLU A 35 -9.57 -27.31 -2.52
CA GLU A 35 -10.28 -27.82 -3.68
C GLU A 35 -11.76 -28.02 -3.38
N SER A 36 -12.59 -27.84 -4.41
CA SER A 36 -13.96 -28.33 -4.36
C SER A 36 -14.00 -29.86 -4.30
N ALA A 37 -15.07 -30.43 -3.74
CA ALA A 37 -15.22 -31.88 -3.57
C ALA A 37 -15.14 -32.68 -4.89
N ASP A 38 -15.40 -32.04 -6.02
CA ASP A 38 -15.31 -32.64 -7.36
C ASP A 38 -13.99 -32.32 -8.08
N PHE A 39 -13.05 -31.66 -7.41
CA PHE A 39 -11.74 -31.23 -7.94
C PHE A 39 -11.79 -30.36 -9.20
N ARG A 40 -12.90 -29.67 -9.44
CA ARG A 40 -13.05 -28.77 -10.61
C ARG A 40 -12.70 -27.33 -10.33
N SER A 41 -12.66 -26.95 -9.10
CA SER A 41 -12.27 -25.64 -8.64
C SER A 41 -11.17 -25.76 -7.60
N LEU A 42 -10.10 -25.05 -7.79
CA LEU A 42 -8.97 -24.95 -6.89
C LEU A 42 -8.76 -23.49 -6.53
N THR A 43 -8.60 -23.19 -5.26
CA THR A 43 -8.61 -21.80 -4.78
C THR A 43 -7.69 -21.63 -3.56
N PHE A 44 -7.48 -20.38 -3.18
CA PHE A 44 -6.84 -20.01 -1.92
C PHE A 44 -7.90 -19.56 -0.90
N ASN A 45 -7.75 -19.94 0.35
CA ASN A 45 -8.45 -19.53 1.58
C ASN A 45 -9.92 -19.90 1.67
N ALA A 46 -10.69 -19.84 0.61
CA ALA A 46 -12.10 -20.20 0.58
C ALA A 46 -12.44 -20.89 -0.74
N LEU A 47 -13.54 -21.62 -0.79
CA LEU A 47 -13.99 -22.23 -2.04
C LEU A 47 -14.56 -21.15 -2.98
N LYS A 48 -14.67 -21.51 -4.25
CA LYS A 48 -15.23 -20.62 -5.28
C LYS A 48 -16.60 -20.09 -4.84
N ASP A 49 -16.80 -18.79 -5.05
CA ASP A 49 -18.01 -18.04 -4.72
C ASP A 49 -18.24 -17.83 -3.20
N GLU A 50 -17.27 -18.22 -2.34
CA GLU A 50 -17.31 -17.93 -0.90
C GLU A 50 -16.52 -16.63 -0.58
N PRO A 51 -16.91 -15.90 0.48
CA PRO A 51 -16.14 -14.76 0.95
C PRO A 51 -14.70 -15.13 1.31
N GLY A 52 -13.75 -14.33 0.85
CA GLY A 52 -12.32 -14.54 1.14
C GLY A 52 -11.62 -15.48 0.16
N VAL A 53 -12.29 -15.93 -0.92
CA VAL A 53 -11.63 -16.69 -1.99
C VAL A 53 -10.58 -15.83 -2.70
N ASN A 54 -9.37 -16.38 -2.87
CA ASN A 54 -8.27 -15.74 -3.59
C ASN A 54 -8.11 -14.25 -3.21
N PRO A 55 -7.85 -13.91 -1.95
CA PRO A 55 -7.91 -12.52 -1.48
C PRO A 55 -6.94 -11.63 -2.27
N THR A 56 -7.41 -10.47 -2.69
CA THR A 56 -6.52 -9.42 -3.23
C THR A 56 -5.65 -8.86 -2.11
N ILE A 57 -4.36 -8.76 -2.38
CA ILE A 57 -3.37 -8.24 -1.44
C ILE A 57 -2.93 -6.87 -1.96
N GLU A 58 -3.00 -5.86 -1.11
CA GLU A 58 -2.53 -4.53 -1.42
C GLU A 58 -1.20 -4.27 -0.73
N MET A 59 -0.22 -3.75 -1.46
CA MET A 59 1.09 -3.39 -0.94
C MET A 59 1.71 -2.27 -1.77
N SER A 60 2.83 -1.75 -1.33
CA SER A 60 3.55 -0.71 -2.05
C SER A 60 4.91 -1.18 -2.54
N VAL A 61 5.46 -0.45 -3.52
CA VAL A 61 6.82 -0.71 -4.01
C VAL A 61 7.81 -0.67 -2.85
N GLY A 62 8.64 -1.70 -2.74
CA GLY A 62 9.62 -1.85 -1.68
C GLY A 62 9.11 -2.55 -0.40
N ASP A 63 7.81 -2.76 -0.25
CA ASP A 63 7.29 -3.58 0.85
C ASP A 63 7.66 -5.04 0.64
N LYS A 64 7.89 -5.72 1.75
CA LYS A 64 8.11 -7.16 1.79
C LYS A 64 6.83 -7.87 2.20
N ILE A 65 6.41 -8.85 1.44
CA ILE A 65 5.38 -9.78 1.86
C ILE A 65 6.00 -11.13 2.19
N VAL A 66 5.57 -11.71 3.29
CA VAL A 66 5.88 -13.07 3.72
C VAL A 66 4.62 -13.90 3.53
N PHE A 67 4.69 -14.91 2.68
CA PHE A 67 3.62 -15.87 2.50
C PHE A 67 3.84 -17.07 3.40
N ASP A 68 2.88 -17.35 4.27
CA ASP A 68 2.78 -18.58 5.03
C ASP A 68 1.64 -19.41 4.41
N VAL A 69 2.00 -20.49 3.73
CA VAL A 69 1.05 -21.27 2.94
C VAL A 69 0.93 -22.68 3.52
N VAL A 70 -0.30 -23.15 3.68
CA VAL A 70 -0.60 -24.50 4.10
C VAL A 70 -1.43 -25.24 3.05
N ASN A 71 -1.15 -26.50 2.83
CA ASN A 71 -1.98 -27.35 1.96
C ASN A 71 -3.07 -28.02 2.80
N ASP A 72 -4.21 -27.36 2.92
CA ASP A 72 -5.41 -27.89 3.58
C ASP A 72 -6.28 -28.72 2.64
N GLY A 73 -5.86 -28.83 1.38
CA GLY A 73 -6.53 -29.63 0.37
C GLY A 73 -6.12 -31.10 0.36
N MET A 74 -6.54 -31.81 -0.68
CA MET A 74 -6.26 -33.24 -0.90
C MET A 74 -5.29 -33.49 -2.07
N SER A 75 -5.02 -32.46 -2.87
CA SER A 75 -4.10 -32.53 -4.01
C SER A 75 -2.71 -32.04 -3.65
N PHE A 76 -1.80 -32.09 -4.62
CA PHE A 76 -0.46 -31.56 -4.50
C PHE A 76 -0.42 -30.13 -5.03
N HIS A 77 0.24 -29.22 -4.32
CA HIS A 77 0.33 -27.82 -4.68
C HIS A 77 1.75 -27.28 -4.61
N ALA A 78 1.99 -26.22 -5.36
CA ALA A 78 3.22 -25.43 -5.27
C ALA A 78 2.85 -23.95 -5.52
N PHE A 79 3.62 -23.03 -5.00
CA PHE A 79 3.30 -21.61 -5.00
C PHE A 79 4.37 -20.78 -5.68
N GLY A 80 3.99 -19.66 -6.25
CA GLY A 80 4.90 -18.64 -6.74
C GLY A 80 4.17 -17.36 -7.12
N VAL A 81 4.93 -16.27 -7.19
CA VAL A 81 4.45 -14.96 -7.65
C VAL A 81 4.96 -14.68 -9.06
N THR A 82 4.11 -14.12 -9.90
CA THR A 82 4.45 -13.75 -11.28
C THR A 82 3.75 -12.45 -11.69
N LYS A 83 4.28 -11.76 -12.71
CA LYS A 83 3.56 -10.70 -13.44
C LYS A 83 2.73 -11.25 -14.62
N ASP A 84 2.94 -12.51 -15.00
CA ASP A 84 2.29 -13.14 -16.17
C ASP A 84 1.33 -14.24 -15.72
N THR A 85 0.04 -14.06 -16.02
CA THR A 85 -1.01 -15.06 -15.75
C THR A 85 -1.13 -16.11 -16.84
N GLU A 86 -0.52 -15.91 -18.01
CA GLU A 86 -0.69 -16.79 -19.17
C GLU A 86 0.32 -17.93 -19.22
N GLY A 87 1.46 -17.79 -18.53
CA GLY A 87 2.53 -18.78 -18.51
C GLY A 87 3.00 -19.13 -17.10
N PHE A 88 3.71 -20.26 -16.99
CA PHE A 88 4.48 -20.61 -15.79
C PHE A 88 5.90 -20.05 -15.84
N ALA A 89 6.27 -19.41 -16.96
CA ALA A 89 7.53 -18.71 -17.11
C ALA A 89 7.45 -17.37 -16.36
N GLY A 90 8.52 -16.99 -15.66
CA GLY A 90 8.58 -15.69 -15.02
C GLY A 90 8.11 -15.66 -13.56
N ILE A 91 8.10 -16.82 -12.88
CA ILE A 91 8.02 -16.82 -11.41
C ILE A 91 9.19 -16.00 -10.86
N ILE A 92 8.86 -15.09 -9.99
CA ILE A 92 9.83 -14.17 -9.39
C ILE A 92 10.70 -14.96 -8.42
N PRO A 93 12.05 -15.00 -8.62
CA PRO A 93 12.95 -15.77 -7.78
C PRO A 93 12.80 -15.41 -6.30
N GLY A 94 12.72 -16.43 -5.44
CA GLY A 94 12.55 -16.30 -3.99
C GLY A 94 11.09 -16.28 -3.52
N SER A 95 10.12 -16.13 -4.44
CA SER A 95 8.69 -16.21 -4.10
C SER A 95 8.14 -17.64 -4.10
N GLU A 96 8.95 -18.63 -4.50
CA GLU A 96 8.50 -20.00 -4.66
C GLU A 96 8.36 -20.73 -3.31
N ILE A 97 7.29 -21.50 -3.18
CA ILE A 97 7.14 -22.53 -2.14
C ILE A 97 6.95 -23.86 -2.85
N ALA A 98 7.90 -24.77 -2.67
CA ALA A 98 7.94 -26.04 -3.36
C ALA A 98 8.11 -25.87 -4.89
N ALA A 99 7.94 -26.93 -5.65
CA ALA A 99 8.02 -26.94 -7.11
C ALA A 99 7.02 -27.93 -7.70
N PRO A 100 6.59 -27.78 -8.94
CA PRO A 100 5.69 -28.73 -9.60
C PRO A 100 6.24 -30.17 -9.61
N THR A 101 7.56 -30.32 -9.59
CA THR A 101 8.24 -31.63 -9.55
C THR A 101 8.43 -32.20 -8.13
N ASN A 102 8.25 -31.36 -7.11
CA ASN A 102 8.30 -31.72 -5.70
C ASN A 102 7.33 -30.83 -4.90
N PRO A 103 6.02 -31.00 -5.12
CA PRO A 103 5.00 -30.13 -4.54
C PRO A 103 4.74 -30.43 -3.05
N LEU A 104 4.08 -29.50 -2.37
CA LEU A 104 3.51 -29.70 -1.03
C LEU A 104 2.41 -30.74 -1.08
N LYS A 105 2.51 -31.72 -0.22
CA LYS A 105 1.45 -32.73 0.02
C LYS A 105 0.38 -32.18 0.97
N PRO A 106 -0.79 -32.81 1.00
CA PRO A 106 -1.81 -32.51 2.00
C PRO A 106 -1.25 -32.44 3.43
N GLY A 107 -1.53 -31.37 4.15
CA GLY A 107 -1.04 -31.06 5.49
C GLY A 107 0.38 -30.48 5.57
N GLU A 108 1.11 -30.40 4.47
CA GLU A 108 2.42 -29.74 4.44
C GLU A 108 2.25 -28.22 4.29
N SER A 109 3.23 -27.46 4.77
CA SER A 109 3.27 -26.00 4.71
C SER A 109 4.64 -25.51 4.20
N GLY A 110 4.68 -24.25 3.79
CA GLY A 110 5.91 -23.59 3.40
C GLY A 110 5.79 -22.09 3.52
N THR A 111 6.93 -21.43 3.52
CA THR A 111 7.05 -19.98 3.61
C THR A 111 7.93 -19.46 2.49
N SER A 112 7.55 -18.32 1.89
CA SER A 112 8.40 -17.58 0.97
C SER A 112 8.28 -16.08 1.19
N GLU A 113 9.18 -15.34 0.58
CA GLU A 113 9.22 -13.89 0.66
C GLU A 113 9.22 -13.28 -0.74
N PHE A 114 8.56 -12.13 -0.87
CA PHE A 114 8.53 -11.35 -2.09
C PHE A 114 8.65 -9.87 -1.75
N ILE A 115 9.47 -9.15 -2.52
CA ILE A 115 9.57 -7.69 -2.45
C ILE A 115 9.14 -7.15 -3.80
N ALA A 116 8.13 -6.28 -3.81
CA ALA A 116 7.67 -5.66 -5.03
C ALA A 116 8.67 -4.60 -5.51
N GLY A 117 9.25 -4.81 -6.69
CA GLY A 117 10.23 -3.91 -7.29
C GLY A 117 9.62 -2.77 -8.11
N GLU A 118 8.38 -2.91 -8.55
CA GLU A 118 7.71 -1.97 -9.46
C GLU A 118 6.20 -1.95 -9.18
N GLU A 119 5.56 -0.83 -9.50
CA GLU A 119 4.10 -0.72 -9.48
C GLU A 119 3.45 -1.67 -10.49
N GLY A 120 2.22 -2.03 -10.22
CA GLY A 120 1.38 -2.85 -11.10
C GLY A 120 0.75 -4.03 -10.39
N THR A 121 0.06 -4.85 -11.16
CA THR A 121 -0.57 -6.07 -10.65
C THR A 121 0.38 -7.24 -10.83
N TYR A 122 0.62 -7.95 -9.74
CA TYR A 122 1.28 -9.25 -9.69
C TYR A 122 0.23 -10.28 -9.32
N TYR A 123 0.56 -11.54 -9.54
CA TYR A 123 -0.34 -12.64 -9.26
C TYR A 123 0.37 -13.71 -8.43
N TYR A 124 -0.25 -14.15 -7.35
CA TYR A 124 0.18 -15.36 -6.68
C TYR A 124 -0.62 -16.55 -7.21
N ILE A 125 0.06 -17.62 -7.56
CA ILE A 125 -0.53 -18.76 -8.27
C ILE A 125 -0.09 -20.09 -7.68
N CYS A 126 -0.88 -21.14 -7.93
CA CYS A 126 -0.36 -22.50 -7.88
C CYS A 126 0.42 -22.78 -9.16
N THR A 127 1.69 -23.21 -9.02
CA THR A 127 2.56 -23.48 -10.16
C THR A 127 2.44 -24.93 -10.69
N VAL A 128 1.62 -25.78 -10.04
CA VAL A 128 1.28 -27.10 -10.58
C VAL A 128 0.42 -26.93 -11.84
N PRO A 129 0.81 -27.57 -12.97
CA PRO A 129 0.09 -27.40 -14.23
C PRO A 129 -1.41 -27.65 -14.14
N GLY A 130 -2.21 -26.72 -14.67
CA GLY A 130 -3.68 -26.78 -14.71
C GLY A 130 -4.38 -26.22 -13.46
N HIS A 131 -3.71 -26.08 -12.32
CA HIS A 131 -4.35 -25.62 -11.08
C HIS A 131 -4.74 -24.14 -11.14
N ARG A 132 -3.90 -23.30 -11.75
CA ARG A 132 -4.23 -21.90 -12.02
C ARG A 132 -5.48 -21.79 -12.90
N ASP A 133 -5.58 -22.58 -13.97
CA ASP A 133 -6.69 -22.54 -14.91
C ASP A 133 -8.02 -23.02 -14.27
N GLN A 134 -7.92 -23.72 -13.15
CA GLN A 134 -9.07 -24.14 -12.32
C GLN A 134 -9.42 -23.11 -11.24
N GLY A 135 -8.74 -21.94 -11.21
CA GLY A 135 -9.07 -20.82 -10.37
C GLY A 135 -8.07 -20.52 -9.25
N MET A 136 -6.94 -21.24 -9.15
CA MET A 136 -5.95 -21.03 -8.11
C MET A 136 -4.98 -19.89 -8.47
N VAL A 137 -5.53 -18.69 -8.48
CA VAL A 137 -4.85 -17.43 -8.76
C VAL A 137 -5.46 -16.30 -7.94
N GLY A 138 -4.62 -15.47 -7.31
CA GLY A 138 -5.04 -14.24 -6.66
C GLY A 138 -4.14 -13.08 -7.05
N GLU A 139 -4.54 -11.88 -6.72
CA GLU A 139 -3.89 -10.64 -7.15
C GLU A 139 -3.09 -10.00 -6.01
N ILE A 140 -1.96 -9.38 -6.36
CA ILE A 140 -1.21 -8.46 -5.51
C ILE A 140 -1.18 -7.13 -6.26
N VAL A 141 -1.85 -6.14 -5.73
CA VAL A 141 -1.86 -4.78 -6.29
C VAL A 141 -0.75 -3.99 -5.62
N VAL A 142 0.27 -3.66 -6.39
CA VAL A 142 1.40 -2.87 -5.94
C VAL A 142 1.23 -1.44 -6.41
N SER A 143 1.02 -0.54 -5.47
CA SER A 143 0.97 0.90 -5.72
C SER A 143 2.34 1.54 -5.42
N GLY A 144 2.48 2.85 -5.66
CA GLY A 144 3.70 3.58 -5.36
C GLY A 144 4.18 3.41 -3.92
N SER A 145 5.44 3.71 -3.66
CA SER A 145 6.11 3.43 -2.39
C SER A 145 5.35 3.95 -1.16
N SER A 146 5.05 3.06 -0.20
CA SER A 146 4.48 3.40 1.12
C SER A 146 5.52 3.34 2.24
N GLY A 147 6.81 3.32 1.91
CA GLY A 147 7.84 3.17 2.94
C GLY A 147 7.85 4.32 3.93
N PRO A 148 8.33 4.07 5.17
CA PRO A 148 8.94 5.15 5.91
C PRO A 148 9.97 5.73 4.96
N ALA A 149 9.82 7.01 4.63
CA ALA A 149 10.67 7.68 3.66
C ALA A 149 12.13 7.27 3.90
N VAL A 150 12.68 6.46 3.00
CA VAL A 150 14.13 6.47 2.85
C VAL A 150 14.41 7.94 2.64
N ALA A 151 15.18 8.53 3.56
CA ALA A 151 15.42 9.96 3.51
C ALA A 151 15.99 10.27 2.13
N ALA A 152 15.14 10.80 1.27
CA ALA A 152 15.56 11.19 -0.06
C ALA A 152 16.70 12.19 0.12
N ALA A 153 17.72 12.10 -0.70
CA ALA A 153 18.80 13.07 -0.62
C ALA A 153 18.20 14.48 -0.86
N PRO A 154 18.45 15.46 0.03
CA PRO A 154 17.87 16.79 -0.12
C PRO A 154 18.20 17.39 -1.50
N THR A 155 17.19 17.83 -2.24
CA THR A 155 17.37 18.54 -3.52
C THR A 155 17.83 19.98 -3.33
N GLY A 156 17.60 20.53 -2.13
CA GLY A 156 17.80 21.95 -1.82
C GLY A 156 16.65 22.84 -2.30
N VAL A 157 15.58 22.25 -2.81
CA VAL A 157 14.33 22.95 -3.16
C VAL A 157 13.38 22.92 -1.98
N SER A 158 12.81 24.07 -1.61
CA SER A 158 11.87 24.20 -0.50
C SER A 158 10.52 24.71 -1.01
N HIS A 159 9.46 24.14 -0.46
CA HIS A 159 8.06 24.52 -0.73
C HIS A 159 7.38 24.88 0.59
N GLU A 160 6.50 25.89 0.56
CA GLU A 160 5.70 26.30 1.70
C GLU A 160 4.22 26.23 1.33
N PHE A 161 3.43 25.60 2.18
CA PHE A 161 1.98 25.45 2.00
C PHE A 161 1.23 25.85 3.27
N GLU A 162 0.12 26.58 3.08
CA GLU A 162 -0.84 26.87 4.15
C GLU A 162 -2.06 25.98 3.95
N LEU A 163 -2.37 25.16 4.95
CA LEU A 163 -3.46 24.18 4.94
C LEU A 163 -4.31 24.37 6.21
N ASP A 164 -5.28 25.29 6.15
CA ASP A 164 -6.10 25.62 7.30
C ASP A 164 -7.26 24.65 7.46
N PHE A 165 -7.52 24.20 8.69
CA PHE A 165 -8.67 23.36 8.99
C PHE A 165 -9.96 24.16 8.93
N ILE A 166 -10.89 23.73 8.08
CA ILE A 166 -12.21 24.36 7.86
C ILE A 166 -13.32 23.35 8.16
N GLU A 167 -14.41 23.84 8.73
CA GLU A 167 -15.60 23.04 9.02
C GLU A 167 -16.86 23.67 8.49
N SER A 168 -17.79 22.85 7.99
CA SER A 168 -19.16 23.30 7.72
C SER A 168 -19.90 23.66 9.02
N ALA A 169 -20.92 24.52 8.90
CA ALA A 169 -21.69 24.97 10.05
C ALA A 169 -22.40 23.84 10.83
N ASP A 170 -22.68 22.74 10.17
CA ASP A 170 -23.31 21.54 10.75
C ASP A 170 -22.32 20.46 11.18
N PHE A 171 -21.01 20.70 11.07
CA PHE A 171 -19.91 19.79 11.43
C PHE A 171 -19.88 18.47 10.64
N ARG A 172 -20.57 18.41 9.49
CA ARG A 172 -20.62 17.19 8.68
C ARG A 172 -19.55 17.13 7.62
N THR A 173 -18.95 18.28 7.30
CA THR A 173 -17.91 18.39 6.30
C THR A 173 -16.69 19.07 6.90
N LEU A 174 -15.56 18.44 6.72
CA LEU A 174 -14.24 18.92 7.15
C LEU A 174 -13.36 19.03 5.90
N ALA A 175 -12.58 20.09 5.79
CA ALA A 175 -11.72 20.31 4.63
C ALA A 175 -10.51 21.16 4.99
N PHE A 176 -9.56 21.26 4.07
CA PHE A 176 -8.48 22.24 4.11
C PHE A 176 -8.83 23.46 3.25
N ASN A 177 -8.56 24.63 3.77
CA ASN A 177 -8.62 25.97 3.16
C ASN A 177 -10.04 26.45 2.80
N ALA A 178 -10.88 25.63 2.21
CA ALA A 178 -12.25 25.96 1.84
C ALA A 178 -13.14 24.72 1.87
N LEU A 179 -14.45 24.91 1.91
CA LEU A 179 -15.39 23.78 1.87
C LEU A 179 -15.46 23.19 0.46
N PRO A 180 -15.82 21.89 0.34
CA PRO A 180 -15.95 21.22 -0.94
C PRO A 180 -16.87 21.97 -1.92
N GLY A 181 -16.36 22.14 -3.16
CA GLY A 181 -17.03 22.92 -4.21
C GLY A 181 -16.66 24.39 -4.23
N GLU A 182 -15.92 24.89 -3.24
CA GLU A 182 -15.35 26.23 -3.23
C GLU A 182 -13.92 26.22 -3.80
N GLU A 183 -13.48 27.34 -4.35
CA GLU A 183 -12.11 27.48 -4.88
C GLU A 183 -11.08 27.34 -3.74
N GLY A 184 -10.04 26.53 -3.98
CA GLY A 184 -8.97 26.28 -3.01
C GLY A 184 -9.27 25.18 -1.98
N SER A 185 -10.44 24.52 -2.07
CA SER A 185 -10.76 23.39 -1.20
C SER A 185 -9.81 22.22 -1.45
N ASN A 186 -9.21 21.71 -0.36
CA ASN A 186 -8.38 20.52 -0.37
C ASN A 186 -7.35 20.50 -1.51
N PRO A 187 -6.41 21.45 -1.52
CA PRO A 187 -5.50 21.62 -2.65
C PRO A 187 -4.60 20.40 -2.84
N GLU A 188 -4.41 20.00 -4.09
CA GLU A 188 -3.38 19.02 -4.43
C GLU A 188 -2.01 19.67 -4.34
N VAL A 189 -1.11 19.05 -3.58
CA VAL A 189 0.28 19.48 -3.42
C VAL A 189 1.19 18.56 -4.27
N ARG A 190 2.04 19.17 -5.13
CA ARG A 190 2.98 18.43 -5.98
C ARG A 190 4.40 18.89 -5.70
N VAL A 191 5.25 17.94 -5.31
CA VAL A 191 6.68 18.17 -5.00
C VAL A 191 7.52 17.03 -5.56
N ASN A 192 8.84 17.19 -5.64
CA ASN A 192 9.74 16.10 -6.03
C ASN A 192 10.27 15.38 -4.78
N SER A 193 10.69 14.14 -4.97
CA SER A 193 11.41 13.38 -3.94
C SER A 193 12.67 14.13 -3.53
N GLY A 194 12.87 14.32 -2.21
CA GLY A 194 13.98 15.09 -1.66
C GLY A 194 13.76 16.60 -1.53
N ASP A 195 12.63 17.12 -2.00
CA ASP A 195 12.26 18.51 -1.74
C ASP A 195 11.87 18.68 -0.27
N GLU A 196 12.23 19.82 0.30
CA GLU A 196 11.79 20.21 1.64
C GLU A 196 10.39 20.80 1.58
N VAL A 197 9.49 20.29 2.40
CA VAL A 197 8.09 20.73 2.47
C VAL A 197 7.82 21.30 3.85
N THR A 198 7.43 22.55 3.91
CA THR A 198 6.91 23.19 5.12
C THR A 198 5.42 23.35 5.00
N VAL A 199 4.68 22.73 5.92
CA VAL A 199 3.24 22.93 6.07
C VAL A 199 2.99 23.77 7.31
N THR A 200 2.23 24.84 7.15
CA THR A 200 1.70 25.65 8.24
C THR A 200 0.18 25.54 8.22
N THR A 201 -0.42 25.35 9.39
CA THR A 201 -1.87 25.25 9.52
C THR A 201 -2.37 26.09 10.68
N ILE A 202 -3.58 26.63 10.54
CA ILE A 202 -4.37 27.17 11.64
C ILE A 202 -5.68 26.38 11.76
N ASN A 203 -6.08 26.10 12.98
CA ASN A 203 -7.40 25.54 13.21
C ASN A 203 -8.44 26.67 13.18
N ALA A 204 -8.96 26.97 11.99
CA ALA A 204 -10.02 27.95 11.78
C ALA A 204 -11.43 27.37 12.08
N GLY A 205 -11.50 26.08 12.36
CA GLY A 205 -12.70 25.37 12.77
C GLY A 205 -13.06 25.54 14.24
N LYS A 206 -13.98 24.72 14.72
CA LYS A 206 -14.46 24.70 16.11
C LYS A 206 -14.16 23.39 16.82
N SER A 207 -13.79 22.36 16.06
CA SER A 207 -13.36 21.06 16.58
C SER A 207 -11.85 21.01 16.83
N PHE A 208 -11.37 19.88 17.33
CA PHE A 208 -9.95 19.63 17.53
C PHE A 208 -9.37 18.93 16.31
N HIS A 209 -8.21 19.36 15.84
CA HIS A 209 -7.57 18.82 14.65
C HIS A 209 -6.08 18.49 14.86
N ALA A 210 -5.58 17.56 14.09
CA ALA A 210 -4.16 17.27 13.93
C ALA A 210 -3.89 17.03 12.46
N PHE A 211 -2.68 17.33 12.01
CA PHE A 211 -2.22 17.10 10.63
C PHE A 211 -1.15 16.02 10.60
N GLY A 212 -1.11 15.27 9.54
CA GLY A 212 -0.04 14.33 9.22
C GLY A 212 -0.22 13.79 7.82
N VAL A 213 0.87 13.49 7.15
CA VAL A 213 0.87 12.82 5.85
C VAL A 213 0.85 11.32 6.08
N VAL A 214 -0.01 10.60 5.39
CA VAL A 214 -0.13 9.13 5.45
C VAL A 214 -0.06 8.53 4.05
N SER A 215 0.36 7.28 3.94
CA SER A 215 0.35 6.54 2.68
C SER A 215 -1.01 5.88 2.39
N ASN A 216 -1.79 5.59 3.43
CA ASN A 216 -3.12 5.00 3.32
C ASN A 216 -4.15 5.92 3.97
N PRO A 217 -5.15 6.44 3.23
CA PRO A 217 -6.17 7.35 3.77
C PRO A 217 -7.09 6.71 4.82
N ASP A 218 -7.10 5.39 4.94
CA ASP A 218 -7.86 4.65 5.95
C ASP A 218 -7.05 4.38 7.23
N ASP A 219 -5.74 4.66 7.23
CA ASP A 219 -4.86 4.48 8.40
C ASP A 219 -4.26 5.81 8.88
N PHE A 220 -4.98 6.51 9.73
CA PHE A 220 -4.56 7.78 10.32
C PHE A 220 -3.46 7.67 11.40
N ASN A 221 -3.05 6.46 11.77
CA ASN A 221 -2.02 6.25 12.79
C ASN A 221 -0.62 6.14 12.20
N SER A 222 -0.51 5.87 10.91
CA SER A 222 0.76 5.66 10.19
C SER A 222 1.25 6.96 9.54
N VAL A 223 1.47 8.01 10.35
CA VAL A 223 2.04 9.27 9.86
C VAL A 223 3.49 9.05 9.44
N ILE A 224 3.82 9.49 8.22
CA ILE A 224 5.12 9.34 7.59
C ILE A 224 5.85 10.69 7.45
N PHE A 225 7.13 10.67 7.05
CA PHE A 225 8.00 11.83 6.81
C PHE A 225 8.23 12.74 8.03
N ASP A 226 7.90 12.29 9.24
CA ASP A 226 7.87 13.15 10.44
C ASP A 226 6.98 14.39 10.27
N SER A 227 5.90 14.26 9.48
CA SER A 227 5.03 15.34 9.02
C SER A 227 3.96 15.77 10.02
N ALA A 228 3.95 15.23 11.25
CA ALA A 228 2.89 15.50 12.22
C ALA A 228 2.90 16.95 12.73
N ILE A 229 1.72 17.60 12.70
CA ILE A 229 1.41 18.81 13.47
C ILE A 229 0.39 18.42 14.52
N ALA A 230 0.77 18.49 15.78
CA ALA A 230 0.00 18.00 16.91
C ALA A 230 -0.21 16.47 16.88
N ALA A 231 -1.09 15.93 17.69
CA ALA A 231 -1.40 14.51 17.74
C ALA A 231 -2.86 14.33 18.18
N ALA A 232 -3.45 13.17 17.88
CA ALA A 232 -4.81 12.85 18.31
C ALA A 232 -5.01 12.95 19.84
N THR A 233 -3.96 12.70 20.60
CA THR A 233 -3.94 12.82 22.08
C THR A 233 -3.70 14.24 22.59
N ASN A 234 -3.19 15.14 21.74
CA ASN A 234 -2.96 16.56 22.05
C ASN A 234 -3.14 17.39 20.78
N PRO A 235 -4.38 17.50 20.26
CA PRO A 235 -4.69 18.17 19.01
C PRO A 235 -4.64 19.70 19.13
N LEU A 236 -4.58 20.39 17.99
CA LEU A 236 -4.78 21.84 17.91
C LEU A 236 -6.22 22.20 18.28
N LYS A 237 -6.38 23.13 19.20
CA LYS A 237 -7.68 23.72 19.53
C LYS A 237 -8.07 24.80 18.52
N PRO A 238 -9.36 25.17 18.48
CA PRO A 238 -9.81 26.31 17.69
C PRO A 238 -8.96 27.56 17.89
N GLY A 239 -8.47 28.13 16.80
CA GLY A 239 -7.59 29.29 16.78
C GLY A 239 -6.10 29.01 17.02
N GLU A 240 -5.72 27.78 17.38
CA GLU A 240 -4.30 27.40 17.49
C GLU A 240 -3.71 27.11 16.10
N SER A 241 -2.41 27.32 15.97
CA SER A 241 -1.65 27.06 14.75
C SER A 241 -0.47 26.14 15.03
N GLY A 242 0.02 25.50 13.95
CA GLY A 242 1.20 24.67 14.01
C GLY A 242 1.94 24.69 12.67
N SER A 243 3.18 24.24 12.67
CA SER A 243 3.98 24.10 11.47
C SER A 243 4.88 22.88 11.60
N VAL A 244 5.15 22.22 10.47
CA VAL A 244 6.11 21.12 10.37
C VAL A 244 6.90 21.29 9.08
N THR A 245 8.17 20.91 9.12
CA THR A 245 9.03 20.82 7.93
C THR A 245 9.55 19.40 7.82
N PHE A 246 9.41 18.81 6.65
CA PHE A 246 9.85 17.46 6.35
C PHE A 246 10.43 17.36 4.93
N LEU A 247 11.18 16.31 4.65
CA LEU A 247 11.61 15.98 3.29
C LEU A 247 10.58 15.05 2.64
N ALA A 248 10.17 15.39 1.42
CA ALA A 248 9.35 14.52 0.61
C ALA A 248 10.13 13.24 0.29
N GLY A 249 9.59 12.10 0.67
CA GLY A 249 10.23 10.81 0.51
C GLY A 249 10.18 10.23 -0.90
N ALA A 250 9.94 8.93 -1.00
CA ALA A 250 9.85 8.25 -2.28
C ALA A 250 8.73 8.82 -3.16
N PRO A 251 8.84 8.71 -4.50
CA PRO A 251 7.76 9.07 -5.40
C PRO A 251 6.49 8.26 -5.12
N GLY A 252 5.33 8.92 -5.11
CA GLY A 252 4.04 8.27 -4.83
C GLY A 252 2.93 9.28 -4.57
N THR A 253 1.76 8.76 -4.28
CA THR A 253 0.60 9.53 -3.84
C THR A 253 0.39 9.32 -2.36
N TYR A 254 0.25 10.41 -1.63
CA TYR A 254 0.07 10.44 -0.18
C TYR A 254 -1.17 11.27 0.17
N TYR A 255 -1.66 11.13 1.39
CA TYR A 255 -2.94 11.71 1.82
C TYR A 255 -2.77 12.50 3.11
#